data_10037996ab9cfcbb786c4ef55bdbf0e1
#
_entry.id   10037996ab9cfcbb786c4ef55bdbf0e1
#
_cell.length_a   1.000
_cell.length_b   1.000
_cell.length_c   1.000
_cell.angle_alpha   90.00
_cell.angle_beta   90.00
_cell.angle_gamma   90.00
#
_symmetry.space_group_name_H-M   'P 1'
#
loop_
_entity.id
_entity.type
_entity.pdbx_description
1 polymer ?
#
loop_
_entity_poly.entity_id
_entity_poly.type
_entity_poly.pdbx_seq_one_letter_code
_entity_poly.pdbx_strand_id
1 'polypeptide(L)'
;LRANHQIILEVLRKISKDQIVMAFVATCIEATARQLNTSYNEVFQRMERIGLIDNYILPNYEPLHSESREVLVQRLIECLINWENRL
;
A
#
# COMPACT_ATOMS: atom_id res chain seq x y z
N LEU A 1 10.81 -2.29 32.86
CA LEU A 1 11.62 -2.59 31.69
C LEU A 1 11.21 -3.91 31.04
N ARG A 2 11.11 -4.98 31.85
CA ARG A 2 10.61 -6.26 31.35
C ARG A 2 9.13 -6.15 30.94
N ALA A 3 8.38 -5.31 31.64
CA ALA A 3 6.99 -5.06 31.32
C ALA A 3 6.83 -4.46 29.91
N ASN A 4 7.78 -3.65 29.47
CA ASN A 4 7.72 -3.02 28.16
C ASN A 4 7.77 -4.04 27.02
N HIS A 5 8.61 -5.07 27.15
CA HIS A 5 8.69 -6.11 26.15
C HIS A 5 7.37 -6.88 26.03
N GLN A 6 6.79 -7.23 27.18
CA GLN A 6 5.52 -7.93 27.24
C GLN A 6 4.38 -7.08 26.63
N ILE A 7 4.36 -5.79 26.95
CA ILE A 7 3.35 -4.87 26.43
C ILE A 7 3.47 -4.75 24.92
N ILE A 8 4.68 -4.66 24.39
CA ILE A 8 4.90 -4.59 22.93
C ILE A 8 4.34 -5.82 22.25
N LEU A 9 4.60 -7.02 22.80
CA LEU A 9 4.09 -8.26 22.21
C LEU A 9 2.56 -8.30 22.22
N GLU A 10 1.92 -7.82 23.29
CA GLU A 10 0.47 -7.78 23.37
C GLU A 10 -0.14 -6.79 22.38
N VAL A 11 0.50 -5.63 22.20
CA VAL A 11 0.05 -4.64 21.22
C VAL A 11 0.12 -5.23 19.82
N LEU A 12 1.20 -5.93 19.49
CA LEU A 12 1.36 -6.56 18.18
C LEU A 12 0.29 -7.62 17.92
N ARG A 13 -0.13 -8.35 18.95
CA ARG A 13 -1.22 -9.34 18.82
C ARG A 13 -2.56 -8.70 18.51
N LYS A 14 -2.77 -7.47 18.98
CA LYS A 14 -4.03 -6.75 18.78
C LYS A 14 -4.16 -6.11 17.42
N ILE A 15 -3.05 -5.99 16.71
CA ILE A 15 -3.09 -5.45 15.34
C ILE A 15 -3.62 -6.53 14.42
N SER A 16 -4.79 -6.28 13.82
CA SER A 16 -5.41 -7.23 12.92
C SER A 16 -4.68 -7.26 11.57
N LYS A 17 -4.86 -8.37 10.84
CA LYS A 17 -4.31 -8.48 9.49
C LYS A 17 -4.87 -7.38 8.59
N ASP A 18 -6.14 -7.06 8.73
CA ASP A 18 -6.78 -6.01 7.95
C ASP A 18 -6.12 -4.65 8.18
N GLN A 19 -5.76 -4.34 9.43
CA GLN A 19 -5.06 -3.09 9.74
C GLN A 19 -3.68 -3.06 9.12
N ILE A 20 -2.96 -4.18 9.13
CA ILE A 20 -1.64 -4.29 8.51
C ILE A 20 -1.76 -4.10 7.00
N VAL A 21 -2.73 -4.74 6.37
CA VAL A 21 -2.95 -4.63 4.93
C VAL A 21 -3.31 -3.20 4.55
N MET A 22 -4.18 -2.54 5.32
CA MET A 22 -4.57 -1.17 5.04
C MET A 22 -3.41 -0.19 5.22
N ALA A 23 -2.53 -0.44 6.21
CA ALA A 23 -1.31 0.35 6.38
C ALA A 23 -0.39 0.18 5.17
N PHE A 24 -0.32 -1.03 4.61
CA PHE A 24 0.45 -1.27 3.39
C PHE A 24 -0.14 -0.51 2.21
N VAL A 25 -1.47 -0.51 2.06
CA VAL A 25 -2.13 0.26 0.99
C VAL A 25 -1.77 1.74 1.09
N ALA A 26 -1.83 2.30 2.30
CA ALA A 26 -1.46 3.70 2.52
C ALA A 26 -0.01 3.97 2.12
N THR A 27 0.89 3.04 2.45
CA THR A 27 2.30 3.14 2.06
C THR A 27 2.46 3.11 0.54
N CYS A 28 1.70 2.26 -0.14
CA CYS A 28 1.72 2.20 -1.61
C CYS A 28 1.32 3.53 -2.24
N ILE A 29 0.26 4.14 -1.73
CA ILE A 29 -0.24 5.42 -2.24
C ILE A 29 0.80 6.51 -1.99
N GLU A 30 1.35 6.57 -0.77
CA GLU A 30 2.34 7.58 -0.41
C GLU A 30 3.60 7.47 -1.26
N ALA A 31 4.13 6.26 -1.39
CA ALA A 31 5.36 6.04 -2.16
C ALA A 31 5.15 6.38 -3.64
N THR A 32 4.01 6.02 -4.20
CA THR A 32 3.66 6.36 -5.58
C THR A 32 3.54 7.87 -5.76
N ALA A 33 2.88 8.55 -4.82
CA ALA A 33 2.73 10.00 -4.86
C ALA A 33 4.07 10.72 -4.82
N ARG A 34 5.00 10.25 -3.98
CA ARG A 34 6.35 10.81 -3.92
C ARG A 34 7.08 10.66 -5.24
N GLN A 35 7.01 9.48 -5.84
CA GLN A 35 7.70 9.21 -7.10
C GLN A 35 7.13 10.05 -8.24
N LEU A 36 5.81 10.25 -8.25
CA LEU A 36 5.14 11.05 -9.28
C LEU A 36 5.17 12.56 -8.96
N ASN A 37 5.73 12.94 -7.82
CA ASN A 37 5.79 14.32 -7.35
C ASN A 37 4.41 14.97 -7.31
N THR A 38 3.46 14.28 -6.72
CA THR A 38 2.09 14.74 -6.58
C THR A 38 1.57 14.43 -5.18
N SER A 39 0.33 14.82 -4.88
CA SER A 39 -0.23 14.62 -3.55
C SER A 39 -0.77 13.20 -3.36
N TYR A 40 -0.83 12.79 -2.09
CA TYR A 40 -1.45 11.51 -1.71
C TYR A 40 -2.90 11.44 -2.23
N ASN A 41 -3.65 12.50 -2.03
CA ASN A 41 -5.06 12.53 -2.45
C ASN A 41 -5.22 12.35 -3.94
N GLU A 42 -4.36 12.97 -4.73
CA GLU A 42 -4.39 12.84 -6.18
C GLU A 42 -4.20 11.39 -6.61
N VAL A 43 -3.17 10.73 -6.06
CA VAL A 43 -2.90 9.32 -6.39
C VAL A 43 -4.04 8.43 -5.88
N PHE A 44 -4.53 8.67 -4.67
CA PHE A 44 -5.65 7.91 -4.13
C PHE A 44 -6.87 7.98 -5.05
N GLN A 45 -7.24 9.18 -5.49
CA GLN A 45 -8.38 9.36 -6.38
C GLN A 45 -8.18 8.68 -7.73
N ARG A 46 -6.96 8.74 -8.28
CA ARG A 46 -6.65 8.06 -9.53
C ARG A 46 -6.79 6.56 -9.38
N MET A 47 -6.26 6.00 -8.29
CA MET A 47 -6.37 4.57 -8.03
C MET A 47 -7.82 4.13 -7.80
N GLU A 48 -8.59 4.93 -7.07
CA GLU A 48 -10.01 4.64 -6.81
C GLU A 48 -10.81 4.60 -8.11
N ARG A 49 -10.56 5.54 -8.99
CA ARG A 49 -11.29 5.64 -10.26
C ARG A 49 -11.20 4.37 -11.09
N ILE A 50 -10.06 3.71 -11.06
CA ILE A 50 -9.82 2.51 -11.87
C ILE A 50 -9.89 1.22 -11.06
N GLY A 51 -10.21 1.31 -9.78
CA GLY A 51 -10.31 0.13 -8.90
C GLY A 51 -8.98 -0.55 -8.62
N LEU A 52 -7.87 0.18 -8.67
CA LEU A 52 -6.54 -0.41 -8.51
C LEU A 52 -6.33 -0.97 -7.12
N ILE A 53 -6.85 -0.31 -6.08
CA ILE A 53 -6.68 -0.77 -4.71
C ILE A 53 -7.40 -2.12 -4.53
N ASP A 54 -8.67 -2.19 -4.92
CA ASP A 54 -9.49 -3.38 -4.70
C ASP A 54 -9.13 -4.54 -5.62
N ASN A 55 -8.70 -4.26 -6.84
CA ASN A 55 -8.52 -5.29 -7.86
C ASN A 55 -7.06 -5.64 -8.15
N TYR A 56 -6.11 -4.84 -7.66
CA TYR A 56 -4.69 -5.13 -7.84
C TYR A 56 -3.94 -5.20 -6.52
N ILE A 57 -3.97 -4.15 -5.68
CA ILE A 57 -3.16 -4.10 -4.48
C ILE A 57 -3.63 -5.12 -3.45
N LEU A 58 -4.92 -5.12 -3.11
CA LEU A 58 -5.44 -6.02 -2.09
C LEU A 58 -5.31 -7.50 -2.47
N PRO A 59 -5.70 -7.93 -3.69
CA PRO A 59 -5.55 -9.35 -4.05
C PRO A 59 -4.09 -9.81 -4.13
N ASN A 60 -3.16 -8.89 -4.35
CA ASN A 60 -1.75 -9.21 -4.52
C ASN A 60 -0.90 -8.77 -3.33
N TYR A 61 -1.51 -8.61 -2.17
CA TYR A 61 -0.80 -8.16 -0.97
C TYR A 61 0.44 -8.99 -0.68
N GLU A 62 0.32 -10.32 -0.69
CA GLU A 62 1.42 -11.20 -0.33
C GLU A 62 2.65 -11.01 -1.23
N PRO A 63 2.56 -11.08 -2.56
CA PRO A 63 3.73 -10.81 -3.38
C PRO A 63 4.20 -9.35 -3.34
N LEU A 64 3.26 -8.39 -3.28
CA LEU A 64 3.65 -6.98 -3.33
C LEU A 64 4.40 -6.53 -2.08
N HIS A 65 3.96 -6.97 -0.89
CA HIS A 65 4.61 -6.51 0.34
C HIS A 65 6.00 -7.14 0.53
N SER A 66 6.34 -8.15 -0.25
CA SER A 66 7.66 -8.78 -0.20
C SER A 66 8.67 -8.14 -1.15
N GLU A 67 8.22 -7.21 -2.01
CA GLU A 67 9.10 -6.53 -2.95
C GLU A 67 9.88 -5.40 -2.29
N SER A 68 11.01 -5.03 -2.88
CA SER A 68 11.69 -3.81 -2.47
C SER A 68 10.82 -2.60 -2.80
N ARG A 69 11.07 -1.49 -2.10
CA ARG A 69 10.30 -0.26 -2.31
C ARG A 69 10.37 0.22 -3.75
N GLU A 70 11.56 0.16 -4.34
CA GLU A 70 11.77 0.61 -5.72
C GLU A 70 10.96 -0.22 -6.72
N VAL A 71 11.00 -1.54 -6.56
CA VAL A 71 10.25 -2.45 -7.43
C VAL A 71 8.76 -2.25 -7.25
N LEU A 72 8.31 -2.13 -5.99
CA LEU A 72 6.90 -1.94 -5.67
C LEU A 72 6.36 -0.68 -6.34
N VAL A 73 7.04 0.45 -6.18
CA VAL A 73 6.60 1.73 -6.74
C VAL A 73 6.54 1.65 -8.25
N GLN A 74 7.53 1.04 -8.88
CA GLN A 74 7.55 0.89 -10.33
C GLN A 74 6.37 0.07 -10.84
N ARG A 75 6.05 -1.04 -10.17
CA ARG A 75 4.90 -1.87 -10.53
C ARG A 75 3.60 -1.10 -10.37
N LEU A 76 3.47 -0.33 -9.31
CA LEU A 76 2.26 0.45 -9.06
C LEU A 76 2.06 1.53 -10.10
N ILE A 77 3.11 2.23 -10.49
CA ILE A 77 3.04 3.28 -11.50
C ILE A 77 2.69 2.68 -12.86
N GLU A 78 3.35 1.59 -13.24
CA GLU A 78 3.05 0.92 -14.50
C GLU A 78 1.60 0.44 -14.56
N CYS A 79 1.12 -0.17 -13.47
CA CYS A 79 -0.25 -0.63 -13.39
C CYS A 79 -1.24 0.53 -13.45
N LEU A 80 -0.96 1.61 -12.72
CA LEU A 80 -1.80 2.80 -12.71
C LEU A 80 -1.96 3.37 -14.12
N ILE A 81 -0.86 3.58 -14.81
CA ILE A 81 -0.88 4.15 -16.15
C ILE A 81 -1.59 3.22 -17.14
N ASN A 82 -1.27 1.92 -17.08
CA ASN A 82 -1.88 0.95 -17.99
C ASN A 82 -3.38 0.85 -17.79
N TRP A 83 -3.84 0.84 -16.54
CA TRP A 83 -5.27 0.74 -16.25
C TRP A 83 -6.00 2.05 -16.59
N GLU A 84 -5.36 3.20 -16.38
CA GLU A 84 -5.95 4.48 -16.79
C GLU A 84 -6.12 4.53 -18.32
N ASN A 85 -5.19 3.97 -19.07
CA ASN A 85 -5.26 3.97 -20.52
C ASN A 85 -6.36 3.09 -21.08
N ARG A 86 -6.96 2.23 -20.26
CA ARG A 86 -8.07 1.37 -20.67
C ARG A 86 -9.45 1.98 -20.42
N LEU A 87 -9.50 3.14 -19.82
CA LEU A 87 -10.77 3.80 -19.52
C LEU A 87 -11.47 4.32 -20.77
#